data_15b6d7017cf0de931f606aee4a23451b
#
_entry.id   15b6d7017cf0de931f606aee4a23451b
#
_cell.length_a   1.000
_cell.length_b   1.000
_cell.length_c   1.000
_cell.angle_alpha   90.00
_cell.angle_beta   90.00
_cell.angle_gamma   90.00
#
_symmetry.space_group_name_H-M   'P 1'
#
loop_
_entity.id
_entity.type
_entity.pdbx_description
1 polymer ?
#
loop_
_entity_poly.entity_id
_entity_poly.type
_entity_poly.pdbx_seq_one_letter_code
_entity_poly.pdbx_strand_id
1 'polypeptide(L)'
;MAKLTNEQYEEVAAVKVAATEEVLTAERAALGTGDDWRRFLDCQAKLYDYGADDVTLIFAQHAQAHEEGRVPEATPSYVAGFDTWRALGRHVERGQHGYTILAPVRSTDRGARDVEGSARVSLRGEVPSAEETTTTKPVLSGLRPETVFDASQTTGRELPDAPHPKLRAGEAPPGLEVAVLALLAERGWKVTTVPDAASLGGADSRTYYRGKSITIRDDMDDAARVKTLIEGTAHVLLHGGPPGRYLPPPQKVVEAESVAYVVASVHGMATDASTFPSVAGWAGEHADRAIRATQARISSAAQTIIAISPAEHETGSKPVGTVLAVAAMRQVDQENTSHLAELRSRMAHASEEAVPVATYAGPEVA
;
A
#
# COMPACT_ATOMS: atom_id res chain seq x y z
N MET A 1 28.53 -28.88 1.11
CA MET A 1 28.05 -27.97 0.07
C MET A 1 28.97 -26.77 0.03
N ALA A 2 29.53 -26.42 -1.12
CA ALA A 2 30.36 -25.22 -1.28
C ALA A 2 29.52 -23.98 -1.00
N LYS A 3 30.05 -23.00 -0.26
CA LYS A 3 29.42 -21.71 -0.07
C LYS A 3 29.48 -20.97 -1.40
N LEU A 4 28.34 -20.44 -1.86
CA LEU A 4 28.29 -19.57 -3.02
C LEU A 4 29.14 -18.32 -2.80
N THR A 5 29.78 -17.82 -3.86
CA THR A 5 30.46 -16.52 -3.82
C THR A 5 29.42 -15.37 -3.80
N ASN A 6 29.82 -14.16 -3.43
CA ASN A 6 28.93 -13.00 -3.44
C ASN A 6 28.32 -12.76 -4.85
N GLU A 7 29.11 -12.91 -5.89
CA GLU A 7 28.67 -12.78 -7.29
C GLU A 7 27.59 -13.82 -7.65
N GLN A 8 27.78 -15.07 -7.22
CA GLN A 8 26.77 -16.12 -7.42
C GLN A 8 25.49 -15.87 -6.60
N TYR A 9 25.58 -15.26 -5.41
CA TYR A 9 24.42 -14.85 -4.63
C TYR A 9 23.64 -13.72 -5.34
N GLU A 10 24.34 -12.74 -5.89
CA GLU A 10 23.72 -11.62 -6.62
C GLU A 10 23.05 -12.13 -7.90
N GLU A 11 23.65 -13.03 -8.64
CA GLU A 11 23.09 -13.64 -9.85
C GLU A 11 21.83 -14.46 -9.53
N VAL A 12 21.86 -15.29 -8.50
CA VAL A 12 20.68 -16.06 -8.05
C VAL A 12 19.56 -15.12 -7.56
N ALA A 13 19.90 -14.05 -6.86
CA ALA A 13 18.93 -13.06 -6.42
C ALA A 13 18.29 -12.34 -7.62
N ALA A 14 19.08 -11.93 -8.61
CA ALA A 14 18.57 -11.27 -9.81
C ALA A 14 17.61 -12.17 -10.61
N VAL A 15 17.95 -13.46 -10.78
CA VAL A 15 17.06 -14.45 -11.43
C VAL A 15 15.75 -14.60 -10.66
N LYS A 16 15.80 -14.67 -9.32
CA LYS A 16 14.59 -14.76 -8.50
C LYS A 16 13.75 -13.50 -8.60
N VAL A 17 14.36 -12.33 -8.59
CA VAL A 17 13.63 -11.06 -8.76
C VAL A 17 12.92 -11.03 -10.11
N ALA A 18 13.60 -11.39 -11.20
CA ALA A 18 12.99 -11.44 -12.54
C ALA A 18 11.81 -12.42 -12.59
N ALA A 19 11.97 -13.63 -12.06
CA ALA A 19 10.88 -14.60 -12.00
C ALA A 19 9.68 -14.10 -11.17
N THR A 20 9.95 -13.37 -10.09
CA THR A 20 8.90 -12.79 -9.24
C THR A 20 8.17 -11.65 -9.97
N GLU A 21 8.85 -10.83 -10.75
CA GLU A 21 8.23 -9.79 -11.59
C GLU A 21 7.34 -10.40 -12.71
N GLU A 22 7.72 -11.54 -13.26
CA GLU A 22 6.87 -12.28 -14.22
C GLU A 22 5.58 -12.77 -13.56
N VAL A 23 5.67 -13.33 -12.35
CA VAL A 23 4.48 -13.70 -11.55
C VAL A 23 3.59 -12.50 -11.29
N LEU A 24 4.15 -11.37 -10.84
CA LEU A 24 3.38 -10.14 -10.62
C LEU A 24 2.64 -9.68 -11.87
N THR A 25 3.27 -9.75 -13.02
CA THR A 25 2.66 -9.36 -14.30
C THR A 25 1.51 -10.29 -14.67
N ALA A 26 1.70 -11.61 -14.51
CA ALA A 26 0.67 -12.60 -14.78
C ALA A 26 -0.54 -12.45 -13.85
N GLU A 27 -0.30 -12.25 -12.53
CA GLU A 27 -1.37 -12.08 -11.54
C GLU A 27 -2.17 -10.79 -11.75
N ARG A 28 -1.52 -9.69 -12.13
CA ARG A 28 -2.25 -8.48 -12.49
C ARG A 28 -3.10 -8.66 -13.74
N ALA A 29 -2.61 -9.42 -14.72
CA ALA A 29 -3.39 -9.74 -15.92
C ALA A 29 -4.59 -10.64 -15.61
N ALA A 30 -4.53 -11.44 -14.55
CA ALA A 30 -5.63 -12.28 -14.09
C ALA A 30 -6.74 -11.49 -13.35
N LEU A 31 -6.48 -10.27 -12.90
CA LEU A 31 -7.49 -9.40 -12.30
C LEU A 31 -8.44 -8.84 -13.38
N GLY A 32 -9.39 -9.66 -13.85
CA GLY A 32 -10.27 -9.30 -14.97
C GLY A 32 -11.62 -8.71 -14.54
N THR A 33 -12.17 -9.20 -13.46
CA THR A 33 -13.54 -8.86 -13.00
C THR A 33 -13.52 -7.96 -11.77
N GLY A 34 -14.68 -7.39 -11.42
CA GLY A 34 -14.86 -6.65 -10.17
C GLY A 34 -14.72 -7.55 -8.94
N ASP A 35 -15.08 -8.84 -9.05
CA ASP A 35 -14.94 -9.81 -7.98
C ASP A 35 -13.47 -10.18 -7.75
N ASP A 36 -12.66 -10.26 -8.80
CA ASP A 36 -11.21 -10.45 -8.68
C ASP A 36 -10.57 -9.25 -7.96
N TRP A 37 -10.99 -8.06 -8.34
CA TRP A 37 -10.55 -6.83 -7.70
C TRP A 37 -10.93 -6.79 -6.20
N ARG A 38 -12.16 -7.17 -5.87
CA ARG A 38 -12.63 -7.26 -4.48
C ARG A 38 -11.80 -8.25 -3.66
N ARG A 39 -11.52 -9.45 -4.21
CA ARG A 39 -10.67 -10.44 -3.53
C ARG A 39 -9.26 -9.91 -3.25
N PHE A 40 -8.69 -9.16 -4.20
CA PHE A 40 -7.42 -8.46 -3.97
C PHE A 40 -7.54 -7.45 -2.83
N LEU A 41 -8.60 -6.65 -2.77
CA LEU A 41 -8.83 -5.66 -1.70
C LEU A 41 -9.04 -6.33 -0.33
N ASP A 42 -9.72 -7.47 -0.27
CA ASP A 42 -9.86 -8.27 0.95
C ASP A 42 -8.49 -8.71 1.49
N CYS A 43 -7.61 -9.15 0.59
CA CYS A 43 -6.24 -9.49 0.95
C CYS A 43 -5.44 -8.25 1.38
N GLN A 44 -5.57 -7.14 0.66
CA GLN A 44 -4.93 -5.87 1.01
C GLN A 44 -5.37 -5.35 2.37
N ALA A 45 -6.63 -5.53 2.75
CA ALA A 45 -7.13 -5.14 4.08
C ALA A 45 -6.51 -5.99 5.20
N LYS A 46 -6.35 -7.31 5.00
CA LYS A 46 -5.70 -8.20 5.96
C LYS A 46 -4.19 -7.95 6.08
N LEU A 47 -3.56 -7.58 4.99
CA LEU A 47 -2.13 -7.36 4.84
C LEU A 47 -1.78 -5.89 4.59
N TYR A 48 -2.52 -4.96 5.22
CA TYR A 48 -2.42 -3.53 4.95
C TYR A 48 -1.02 -2.94 5.20
N ASP A 49 -0.20 -3.59 6.04
CA ASP A 49 1.19 -3.18 6.32
C ASP A 49 2.15 -3.53 5.15
N TYR A 50 1.75 -4.42 4.25
CA TYR A 50 2.54 -4.78 3.06
C TYR A 50 2.27 -3.83 1.89
N GLY A 51 3.29 -3.65 1.04
CA GLY A 51 3.11 -2.96 -0.25
C GLY A 51 2.24 -3.76 -1.21
N ALA A 52 1.60 -3.09 -2.16
CA ALA A 52 0.65 -3.72 -3.07
C ALA A 52 1.26 -4.86 -3.91
N ASP A 53 2.53 -4.74 -4.31
CA ASP A 53 3.24 -5.80 -5.06
C ASP A 53 3.41 -7.04 -4.17
N ASP A 54 3.79 -6.87 -2.90
CA ASP A 54 3.94 -7.98 -1.96
C ASP A 54 2.60 -8.62 -1.61
N VAL A 55 1.54 -7.83 -1.44
CA VAL A 55 0.18 -8.36 -1.26
C VAL A 55 -0.24 -9.20 -2.46
N THR A 56 0.02 -8.74 -3.69
CA THR A 56 -0.28 -9.51 -4.91
C THR A 56 0.48 -10.83 -4.94
N LEU A 57 1.77 -10.83 -4.59
CA LEU A 57 2.60 -12.04 -4.53
C LEU A 57 2.12 -13.02 -3.46
N ILE A 58 1.82 -12.54 -2.27
CA ILE A 58 1.31 -13.36 -1.17
C ILE A 58 -0.04 -13.97 -1.55
N PHE A 59 -0.94 -13.16 -2.10
CA PHE A 59 -2.27 -13.60 -2.52
C PHE A 59 -2.20 -14.75 -3.54
N ALA A 60 -1.41 -14.57 -4.61
CA ALA A 60 -1.24 -15.58 -5.66
C ALA A 60 -0.66 -16.89 -5.12
N GLN A 61 0.45 -16.82 -4.38
CA GLN A 61 1.13 -17.98 -3.84
C GLN A 61 0.31 -18.70 -2.76
N HIS A 62 -0.48 -17.94 -1.98
CA HIS A 62 -1.39 -18.50 -1.00
C HIS A 62 -2.57 -19.23 -1.67
N ALA A 63 -3.16 -18.65 -2.70
CA ALA A 63 -4.23 -19.27 -3.48
C ALA A 63 -3.76 -20.60 -4.08
N GLN A 64 -2.57 -20.62 -4.69
CA GLN A 64 -1.95 -21.85 -5.20
C GLN A 64 -1.71 -22.87 -4.07
N ALA A 65 -1.21 -22.42 -2.92
CA ALA A 65 -0.99 -23.30 -1.77
C ALA A 65 -2.30 -23.92 -1.24
N HIS A 66 -3.40 -23.18 -1.31
CA HIS A 66 -4.73 -23.68 -0.95
C HIS A 66 -5.23 -24.71 -1.96
N GLU A 67 -5.12 -24.46 -3.27
CA GLU A 67 -5.49 -25.41 -4.33
C GLU A 67 -4.70 -26.72 -4.21
N GLU A 68 -3.44 -26.65 -3.80
CA GLU A 68 -2.58 -27.82 -3.56
C GLU A 68 -2.85 -28.49 -2.20
N GLY A 69 -3.77 -27.97 -1.38
CA GLY A 69 -4.11 -28.51 -0.05
C GLY A 69 -3.04 -28.29 1.01
N ARG A 70 -2.10 -27.36 0.80
CA ARG A 70 -1.00 -27.06 1.75
C ARG A 70 -1.41 -26.07 2.85
N VAL A 71 -2.45 -25.28 2.62
CA VAL A 71 -3.04 -24.36 3.60
C VAL A 71 -4.55 -24.54 3.64
N PRO A 72 -5.22 -24.36 4.78
CA PRO A 72 -6.63 -24.70 4.96
C PRO A 72 -7.58 -23.69 4.31
N GLU A 73 -7.20 -22.41 4.27
CA GLU A 73 -8.06 -21.32 3.83
C GLU A 73 -7.58 -20.73 2.52
N ALA A 74 -8.50 -20.23 1.68
CA ALA A 74 -8.18 -19.61 0.39
C ALA A 74 -7.59 -18.19 0.53
N THR A 75 -7.74 -17.55 1.68
CA THR A 75 -7.26 -16.20 1.94
C THR A 75 -6.26 -16.24 3.09
N PRO A 76 -5.08 -15.60 2.95
CA PRO A 76 -4.10 -15.55 4.01
C PRO A 76 -4.66 -14.86 5.26
N SER A 77 -4.20 -15.28 6.43
CA SER A 77 -4.63 -14.74 7.72
C SER A 77 -3.65 -13.68 8.22
N TYR A 78 -2.52 -14.09 8.75
CA TYR A 78 -1.43 -13.25 9.20
C TYR A 78 -0.13 -13.77 8.59
N VAL A 79 0.60 -12.91 7.91
CA VAL A 79 1.81 -13.29 7.18
C VAL A 79 3.00 -12.54 7.77
N ALA A 80 4.10 -13.25 8.02
CA ALA A 80 5.33 -12.66 8.53
C ALA A 80 6.57 -13.46 8.15
N GLY A 81 7.74 -12.84 8.27
CA GLY A 81 9.03 -13.49 8.12
C GLY A 81 9.34 -14.43 9.28
N PHE A 82 10.32 -15.32 9.06
CA PHE A 82 10.74 -16.34 10.04
C PHE A 82 11.10 -15.75 11.41
N ASP A 83 11.87 -14.67 11.43
CA ASP A 83 12.31 -14.05 12.69
C ASP A 83 11.17 -13.40 13.46
N THR A 84 10.19 -12.83 12.76
CA THR A 84 8.98 -12.28 13.36
C THR A 84 8.15 -13.38 14.01
N TRP A 85 7.94 -14.52 13.33
CA TRP A 85 7.25 -15.67 13.91
C TRP A 85 7.93 -16.16 15.18
N ARG A 86 9.25 -16.24 15.14
CA ARG A 86 10.05 -16.64 16.29
C ARG A 86 9.93 -15.67 17.47
N ALA A 87 9.92 -14.35 17.20
CA ALA A 87 9.71 -13.32 18.21
C ALA A 87 8.30 -13.40 18.83
N LEU A 88 7.29 -13.83 18.06
CA LEU A 88 5.93 -14.09 18.53
C LEU A 88 5.77 -15.41 19.29
N GLY A 89 6.85 -16.18 19.47
CA GLY A 89 6.80 -17.50 20.13
C GLY A 89 6.20 -18.59 19.26
N ARG A 90 6.25 -18.41 17.93
CA ARG A 90 5.79 -19.39 16.94
C ARG A 90 6.97 -19.86 16.07
N HIS A 91 6.81 -21.03 15.50
CA HIS A 91 7.80 -21.65 14.64
C HIS A 91 7.15 -22.13 13.35
N VAL A 92 7.78 -21.85 12.23
CA VAL A 92 7.39 -22.42 10.94
C VAL A 92 7.54 -23.93 11.00
N GLU A 93 6.50 -24.65 10.62
CA GLU A 93 6.49 -26.11 10.64
C GLU A 93 7.44 -26.69 9.60
N ARG A 94 8.04 -27.83 9.94
CA ARG A 94 8.99 -28.48 9.03
C ARG A 94 8.30 -28.92 7.74
N GLY A 95 8.90 -28.56 6.60
CA GLY A 95 8.37 -28.91 5.28
C GLY A 95 7.43 -27.87 4.69
N GLN A 96 7.12 -26.78 5.40
CA GLN A 96 6.34 -25.71 4.85
C GLN A 96 7.12 -24.91 3.79
N HIS A 97 6.43 -24.50 2.74
CA HIS A 97 6.93 -23.63 1.68
C HIS A 97 6.35 -22.23 1.88
N GLY A 98 7.19 -21.27 2.20
CA GLY A 98 6.77 -19.88 2.37
C GLY A 98 6.56 -19.17 1.03
N TYR A 99 6.02 -17.97 1.11
CA TYR A 99 5.77 -17.09 -0.04
C TYR A 99 6.96 -16.17 -0.27
N THR A 100 7.33 -15.97 -1.53
CA THR A 100 8.41 -15.05 -1.90
C THR A 100 7.84 -13.66 -2.10
N ILE A 101 8.42 -12.67 -1.43
CA ILE A 101 8.14 -11.24 -1.60
C ILE A 101 9.42 -10.50 -2.02
N LEU A 102 9.28 -9.22 -2.41
CA LEU A 102 10.39 -8.38 -2.86
C LEU A 102 10.69 -7.27 -1.84
N ALA A 103 11.55 -7.57 -0.89
CA ALA A 103 11.95 -6.62 0.13
C ALA A 103 12.96 -5.59 -0.40
N PRO A 104 12.81 -4.29 -0.04
CA PRO A 104 13.74 -3.25 -0.47
C PRO A 104 15.11 -3.42 0.21
N VAL A 105 16.17 -3.40 -0.60
CA VAL A 105 17.56 -3.34 -0.11
C VAL A 105 17.95 -1.88 0.05
N ARG A 106 18.37 -1.51 1.26
CA ARG A 106 18.83 -0.15 1.57
C ARG A 106 20.34 -0.13 1.69
N SER A 107 20.97 0.79 1.00
CA SER A 107 22.35 1.19 1.25
C SER A 107 22.35 2.53 1.99
N THR A 108 23.28 2.69 2.91
CA THR A 108 23.57 4.00 3.49
C THR A 108 24.55 4.72 2.58
N ASP A 109 24.05 5.62 1.74
CA ASP A 109 24.92 6.57 1.06
C ASP A 109 25.30 7.70 2.03
N ARG A 110 26.61 7.92 2.18
CA ARG A 110 27.13 9.07 2.90
C ARG A 110 27.17 10.25 1.93
N GLY A 111 26.16 11.10 1.97
CA GLY A 111 26.18 12.40 1.28
C GLY A 111 26.99 13.38 2.12
N ALA A 112 28.05 13.95 1.58
CA ALA A 112 28.73 15.10 2.16
C ALA A 112 28.11 16.39 1.59
N ARG A 113 27.88 17.39 2.45
CA ARG A 113 27.49 18.74 2.05
C ARG A 113 28.62 19.69 2.41
N ASP A 114 28.97 20.58 1.47
CA ASP A 114 29.85 21.69 1.76
C ASP A 114 29.17 22.77 2.62
N VAL A 115 29.92 23.75 3.07
CA VAL A 115 29.44 24.84 3.94
C VAL A 115 28.37 25.70 3.25
N GLU A 116 28.26 25.66 1.90
CA GLU A 116 27.26 26.37 1.12
C GLU A 116 25.98 25.55 0.88
N GLY A 117 25.90 24.30 1.37
CA GLY A 117 24.70 23.46 1.29
C GLY A 117 24.53 22.68 -0.01
N SER A 118 25.50 22.71 -0.91
CA SER A 118 25.51 21.90 -2.13
C SER A 118 25.76 20.42 -1.78
N ALA A 119 24.92 19.52 -2.30
CA ALA A 119 25.04 18.09 -2.04
C ALA A 119 26.09 17.46 -3.00
N ARG A 120 27.13 16.86 -2.43
CA ARG A 120 28.10 16.05 -3.17
C ARG A 120 27.99 14.57 -2.75
N VAL A 121 28.01 13.67 -3.71
CA VAL A 121 28.07 12.23 -3.44
C VAL A 121 29.54 11.86 -3.22
N SER A 122 29.87 11.43 -2.00
CA SER A 122 31.21 10.91 -1.69
C SER A 122 31.37 9.49 -2.20
N LEU A 123 32.42 9.21 -2.92
CA LEU A 123 32.79 7.88 -3.35
C LEU A 123 33.22 7.05 -2.12
N ARG A 124 32.99 5.75 -2.18
CA ARG A 124 33.31 4.80 -1.10
C ARG A 124 34.80 4.88 -0.76
N GLY A 125 35.13 5.39 0.42
CA GLY A 125 36.51 5.52 0.90
C GLY A 125 37.03 6.94 1.08
N GLU A 126 36.30 7.98 0.65
CA GLU A 126 36.67 9.36 0.95
C GLU A 126 36.34 9.71 2.40
N VAL A 127 37.29 10.36 3.09
CA VAL A 127 37.07 10.90 4.43
C VAL A 127 36.58 12.35 4.26
N PRO A 128 35.40 12.71 4.82
CA PRO A 128 34.91 14.09 4.75
C PRO A 128 35.89 15.08 5.38
N SER A 129 36.02 16.27 4.80
CA SER A 129 36.81 17.32 5.42
C SER A 129 36.15 17.82 6.71
N ALA A 130 36.91 18.46 7.59
CA ALA A 130 36.43 18.94 8.91
C ALA A 130 35.27 19.96 8.81
N GLU A 131 35.01 20.51 7.64
CA GLU A 131 33.94 21.50 7.35
C GLU A 131 32.70 20.89 6.71
N GLU A 132 32.70 19.58 6.39
CA GLU A 132 31.56 18.87 5.75
C GLU A 132 30.66 18.20 6.79
N THR A 133 29.37 18.51 6.76
CA THR A 133 28.38 17.79 7.59
C THR A 133 27.91 16.54 6.85
N THR A 134 28.27 15.37 7.38
CA THR A 134 27.86 14.08 6.80
C THR A 134 26.40 13.79 7.18
N THR A 135 25.50 13.78 6.19
CA THR A 135 24.12 13.34 6.39
C THR A 135 23.98 11.93 5.80
N THR A 136 23.71 10.96 6.64
CA THR A 136 23.47 9.57 6.23
C THR A 136 22.00 9.42 5.89
N LYS A 137 21.65 9.27 4.61
CA LYS A 137 20.28 8.93 4.17
C LYS A 137 20.26 7.51 3.65
N PRO A 138 19.28 6.68 4.06
CA PRO A 138 19.08 5.37 3.44
C PRO A 138 18.61 5.56 2.00
N VAL A 139 19.34 5.00 1.04
CA VAL A 139 19.00 5.02 -0.39
C VAL A 139 18.62 3.61 -0.80
N LEU A 140 17.50 3.47 -1.54
CA LEU A 140 17.08 2.21 -2.11
C LEU A 140 18.11 1.78 -3.17
N SER A 141 18.79 0.67 -2.93
CA SER A 141 19.82 0.14 -3.83
C SER A 141 19.32 -1.02 -4.70
N GLY A 142 18.13 -1.58 -4.39
CA GLY A 142 17.54 -2.67 -5.16
C GLY A 142 16.41 -3.38 -4.40
N LEU A 143 15.99 -4.51 -4.96
CA LEU A 143 15.05 -5.44 -4.34
C LEU A 143 15.76 -6.77 -4.09
N ARG A 144 15.40 -7.45 -3.02
CA ARG A 144 15.84 -8.81 -2.74
C ARG A 144 14.64 -9.70 -2.45
N PRO A 145 14.67 -10.97 -2.88
CA PRO A 145 13.64 -11.92 -2.50
C PRO A 145 13.74 -12.23 -1.01
N GLU A 146 12.63 -12.11 -0.30
CA GLU A 146 12.46 -12.58 1.07
C GLU A 146 11.36 -13.63 1.15
N THR A 147 11.41 -14.48 2.18
CA THR A 147 10.42 -15.52 2.38
C THR A 147 9.59 -15.21 3.61
N VAL A 148 8.27 -15.22 3.43
CA VAL A 148 7.29 -15.03 4.49
C VAL A 148 6.36 -16.26 4.58
N PHE A 149 5.68 -16.42 5.71
CA PHE A 149 4.82 -17.58 5.97
C PHE A 149 3.49 -17.10 6.56
N ASP A 150 2.40 -17.77 6.19
CA ASP A 150 1.09 -17.55 6.80
C ASP A 150 1.02 -18.22 8.19
N ALA A 151 0.17 -17.72 9.08
CA ALA A 151 -0.02 -18.26 10.41
C ALA A 151 -0.39 -19.75 10.40
N SER A 152 -1.14 -20.22 9.40
CA SER A 152 -1.49 -21.63 9.23
C SER A 152 -0.30 -22.55 8.95
N GLN A 153 0.84 -21.99 8.54
CA GLN A 153 2.10 -22.70 8.30
C GLN A 153 3.00 -22.75 9.55
N THR A 154 2.50 -22.25 10.68
CA THR A 154 3.28 -22.11 11.91
C THR A 154 2.58 -22.76 13.09
N THR A 155 3.36 -23.22 14.07
CA THR A 155 2.88 -23.75 15.33
C THR A 155 3.52 -23.02 16.52
N GLY A 156 2.89 -23.05 17.68
CA GLY A 156 3.40 -22.42 18.90
C GLY A 156 2.31 -21.64 19.64
N ARG A 157 2.69 -20.47 20.16
CA ARG A 157 1.79 -19.62 20.93
C ARG A 157 0.56 -19.22 20.11
N GLU A 158 -0.61 -19.25 20.75
CA GLU A 158 -1.85 -18.78 20.15
C GLU A 158 -1.75 -17.29 19.79
N LEU A 159 -2.16 -16.95 18.56
CA LEU A 159 -2.19 -15.56 18.14
C LEU A 159 -3.42 -14.90 18.75
N PRO A 160 -3.28 -13.65 19.22
CA PRO A 160 -4.47 -12.91 19.62
C PRO A 160 -5.36 -12.70 18.40
N ASP A 161 -6.66 -12.83 18.60
CA ASP A 161 -7.64 -12.41 17.61
C ASP A 161 -7.35 -10.96 17.21
N ALA A 162 -7.45 -10.68 15.91
CA ALA A 162 -7.38 -9.29 15.47
C ALA A 162 -8.51 -8.52 16.18
N PRO A 163 -8.19 -7.42 16.89
CA PRO A 163 -9.22 -6.65 17.57
C PRO A 163 -10.08 -5.96 16.51
N HIS A 164 -11.16 -6.61 16.13
CA HIS A 164 -12.19 -5.95 15.35
C HIS A 164 -13.21 -5.36 16.34
N PRO A 165 -13.50 -4.06 16.27
CA PRO A 165 -14.59 -3.51 17.06
C PRO A 165 -15.87 -4.26 16.70
N LYS A 166 -16.62 -4.69 17.73
CA LYS A 166 -17.95 -5.29 17.53
C LYS A 166 -18.93 -4.15 17.24
N LEU A 167 -18.91 -3.67 15.98
CA LEU A 167 -19.82 -2.64 15.54
C LEU A 167 -21.22 -3.23 15.29
N ARG A 168 -22.25 -2.48 15.65
CA ARG A 168 -23.62 -2.74 15.19
C ARG A 168 -23.75 -2.27 13.74
N ALA A 169 -24.75 -2.76 13.03
CA ALA A 169 -25.07 -2.25 11.71
C ALA A 169 -25.32 -0.73 11.77
N GLY A 170 -24.65 0.01 10.92
CA GLY A 170 -24.74 1.47 10.86
C GLY A 170 -23.82 2.24 11.83
N GLU A 171 -23.08 1.55 12.72
CA GLU A 171 -22.10 2.20 13.61
C GLU A 171 -20.73 2.33 12.93
N ALA A 172 -20.05 3.44 13.20
CA ALA A 172 -18.67 3.67 12.83
C ALA A 172 -17.72 3.44 14.02
N PRO A 173 -16.44 3.11 13.77
CA PRO A 173 -15.44 3.01 14.83
C PRO A 173 -15.27 4.33 15.58
N PRO A 174 -15.25 4.28 16.91
CA PRO A 174 -15.06 5.50 17.72
C PRO A 174 -13.80 6.24 17.32
N GLY A 175 -13.92 7.56 17.12
CA GLY A 175 -12.80 8.44 16.82
C GLY A 175 -12.26 8.41 15.38
N LEU A 176 -12.66 7.47 14.53
CA LEU A 176 -12.20 7.41 13.14
C LEU A 176 -12.61 8.65 12.34
N GLU A 177 -13.85 9.10 12.48
CA GLU A 177 -14.33 10.33 11.84
C GLU A 177 -13.49 11.53 12.26
N VAL A 178 -13.25 11.69 13.56
CA VAL A 178 -12.46 12.80 14.12
C VAL A 178 -11.04 12.79 13.57
N ALA A 179 -10.41 11.61 13.48
CA ALA A 179 -9.05 11.47 12.93
C ALA A 179 -8.99 11.84 11.44
N VAL A 180 -9.97 11.41 10.66
CA VAL A 180 -10.05 11.74 9.22
C VAL A 180 -10.32 13.24 9.01
N LEU A 181 -11.19 13.85 9.81
CA LEU A 181 -11.43 15.30 9.79
C LEU A 181 -10.16 16.09 10.13
N ALA A 182 -9.40 15.65 11.14
CA ALA A 182 -8.12 16.28 11.51
C ALA A 182 -7.10 16.18 10.37
N LEU A 183 -6.98 15.01 9.72
CA LEU A 183 -6.12 14.81 8.55
C LEU A 183 -6.45 15.78 7.40
N LEU A 184 -7.72 16.00 7.13
CA LEU A 184 -8.18 16.94 6.12
C LEU A 184 -7.88 18.39 6.51
N ALA A 185 -8.12 18.75 7.78
CA ALA A 185 -7.88 20.10 8.32
C ALA A 185 -6.39 20.47 8.25
N GLU A 186 -5.48 19.56 8.59
CA GLU A 186 -4.02 19.74 8.45
C GLU A 186 -3.60 20.06 7.01
N ARG A 187 -4.32 19.52 6.02
CA ARG A 187 -4.10 19.78 4.59
C ARG A 187 -4.83 21.02 4.06
N GLY A 188 -5.52 21.74 4.97
CA GLY A 188 -6.29 22.94 4.63
C GLY A 188 -7.60 22.65 3.91
N TRP A 189 -8.17 21.44 4.06
CA TRP A 189 -9.48 21.06 3.52
C TRP A 189 -10.57 21.27 4.56
N LYS A 190 -11.76 21.63 4.08
CA LYS A 190 -12.97 21.81 4.90
C LYS A 190 -13.99 20.74 4.56
N VAL A 191 -14.69 20.24 5.56
CA VAL A 191 -15.83 19.35 5.39
C VAL A 191 -17.09 20.12 5.78
N THR A 192 -18.13 20.02 4.93
CA THR A 192 -19.44 20.64 5.16
C THR A 192 -20.52 19.60 4.90
N THR A 193 -21.68 19.75 5.53
CA THR A 193 -22.84 18.89 5.34
C THR A 193 -23.98 19.60 4.61
N VAL A 194 -24.82 18.81 3.93
CA VAL A 194 -26.09 19.22 3.34
C VAL A 194 -27.17 18.23 3.75
N PRO A 195 -28.45 18.62 3.72
CA PRO A 195 -29.51 17.79 4.29
C PRO A 195 -29.67 16.41 3.67
N ASP A 196 -29.49 16.31 2.34
CA ASP A 196 -29.85 15.10 1.59
C ASP A 196 -29.07 14.96 0.26
N ALA A 197 -29.23 13.81 -0.40
CA ALA A 197 -28.64 13.53 -1.71
C ALA A 197 -29.15 14.46 -2.81
N ALA A 198 -30.38 14.96 -2.74
CA ALA A 198 -30.94 15.88 -3.75
C ALA A 198 -30.13 17.18 -3.80
N SER A 199 -29.64 17.64 -2.66
CA SER A 199 -28.74 18.81 -2.53
C SER A 199 -27.40 18.63 -3.24
N LEU A 200 -27.00 17.38 -3.53
CA LEU A 200 -25.77 17.00 -4.24
C LEU A 200 -26.03 16.40 -5.63
N GLY A 201 -27.26 16.51 -6.13
CA GLY A 201 -27.65 15.93 -7.42
C GLY A 201 -27.68 14.40 -7.42
N GLY A 202 -28.00 13.79 -6.27
CA GLY A 202 -28.12 12.35 -6.10
C GLY A 202 -26.83 11.67 -5.59
N ALA A 203 -25.76 12.42 -5.33
CA ALA A 203 -24.50 11.88 -4.81
C ALA A 203 -24.47 11.89 -3.27
N ASP A 204 -23.67 11.01 -2.68
CA ASP A 204 -23.43 10.97 -1.23
C ASP A 204 -22.45 12.05 -0.78
N SER A 205 -21.48 12.38 -1.64
CA SER A 205 -20.52 13.47 -1.40
C SER A 205 -20.06 14.16 -2.68
N ARG A 206 -19.42 15.30 -2.51
CA ARG A 206 -18.76 16.03 -3.60
C ARG A 206 -17.45 16.64 -3.13
N THR A 207 -16.35 16.28 -3.78
CA THR A 207 -15.03 16.84 -3.56
C THR A 207 -14.74 17.99 -4.51
N TYR A 208 -14.49 19.17 -3.96
CA TYR A 208 -14.22 20.40 -4.71
C TYR A 208 -12.78 20.86 -4.52
N TYR A 209 -11.91 20.52 -5.46
CA TYR A 209 -10.46 20.72 -5.36
C TYR A 209 -10.04 22.20 -5.31
N ARG A 210 -10.68 23.09 -6.08
CA ARG A 210 -10.35 24.53 -6.07
C ARG A 210 -10.62 25.19 -4.73
N GLY A 211 -11.76 24.85 -4.12
CA GLY A 211 -12.17 25.39 -2.83
C GLY A 211 -11.63 24.58 -1.66
N LYS A 212 -10.92 23.48 -1.90
CA LYS A 212 -10.45 22.54 -0.87
C LYS A 212 -11.58 22.18 0.10
N SER A 213 -12.69 21.71 -0.43
CA SER A 213 -13.83 21.31 0.40
C SER A 213 -14.42 19.97 -0.05
N ILE A 214 -14.91 19.22 0.92
CA ILE A 214 -15.74 18.04 0.75
C ILE A 214 -17.11 18.37 1.32
N THR A 215 -18.17 18.13 0.55
CA THR A 215 -19.55 18.27 1.02
C THR A 215 -20.18 16.89 1.07
N ILE A 216 -20.80 16.54 2.21
CA ILE A 216 -21.39 15.22 2.48
C ILE A 216 -22.86 15.43 2.85
N ARG A 217 -23.75 14.54 2.42
CA ARG A 217 -25.15 14.56 2.90
C ARG A 217 -25.23 14.05 4.34
N ASP A 218 -26.19 14.54 5.12
CA ASP A 218 -26.31 14.30 6.55
C ASP A 218 -27.39 13.27 6.92
N ASP A 219 -28.17 12.80 5.94
CA ASP A 219 -29.26 11.82 6.11
C ASP A 219 -28.76 10.35 6.02
N MET A 220 -27.51 10.08 6.43
CA MET A 220 -26.89 8.77 6.47
C MET A 220 -26.65 8.32 7.91
N ASP A 221 -26.56 6.98 8.11
CA ASP A 221 -26.04 6.44 9.35
C ASP A 221 -24.53 6.73 9.51
N ASP A 222 -24.00 6.51 10.70
CA ASP A 222 -22.61 6.85 11.03
C ASP A 222 -21.61 6.08 10.17
N ALA A 223 -21.86 4.79 9.90
CA ALA A 223 -20.98 3.97 9.08
C ALA A 223 -20.93 4.47 7.63
N ALA A 224 -22.08 4.75 7.02
CA ALA A 224 -22.18 5.28 5.67
C ALA A 224 -21.52 6.66 5.57
N ARG A 225 -21.72 7.53 6.56
CA ARG A 225 -21.13 8.86 6.61
C ARG A 225 -19.60 8.80 6.71
N VAL A 226 -19.07 7.97 7.60
CA VAL A 226 -17.63 7.80 7.76
C VAL A 226 -17.00 7.16 6.52
N LYS A 227 -17.63 6.14 5.93
CA LYS A 227 -17.16 5.56 4.66
C LYS A 227 -17.12 6.62 3.54
N THR A 228 -18.16 7.43 3.41
CA THR A 228 -18.24 8.52 2.42
C THR A 228 -17.17 9.60 2.67
N LEU A 229 -16.89 9.91 3.95
CA LEU A 229 -15.80 10.82 4.32
C LEU A 229 -14.43 10.25 3.95
N ILE A 230 -14.20 8.96 4.16
CA ILE A 230 -12.96 8.28 3.77
C ILE A 230 -12.80 8.30 2.25
N GLU A 231 -13.87 8.03 1.47
CA GLU A 231 -13.85 8.12 0.02
C GLU A 231 -13.49 9.54 -0.47
N GLY A 232 -14.12 10.57 0.09
CA GLY A 232 -13.78 11.97 -0.18
C GLY A 232 -12.32 12.29 0.16
N THR A 233 -11.82 11.74 1.27
CA THR A 233 -10.42 11.87 1.68
C THR A 233 -9.47 11.16 0.72
N ALA A 234 -9.83 9.98 0.24
CA ALA A 234 -9.08 9.27 -0.79
C ALA A 234 -8.98 10.11 -2.08
N HIS A 235 -10.05 10.75 -2.50
CA HIS A 235 -10.00 11.71 -3.62
C HIS A 235 -9.01 12.85 -3.36
N VAL A 236 -8.95 13.37 -2.15
CA VAL A 236 -7.99 14.43 -1.78
C VAL A 236 -6.56 13.93 -1.87
N LEU A 237 -6.27 12.75 -1.30
CA LEU A 237 -4.93 12.18 -1.25
C LEU A 237 -4.42 11.77 -2.63
N LEU A 238 -5.28 11.17 -3.44
CA LEU A 238 -4.91 10.53 -4.70
C LEU A 238 -5.01 11.48 -5.90
N HIS A 239 -6.01 12.39 -5.91
CA HIS A 239 -6.39 13.15 -7.10
C HIS A 239 -6.26 14.67 -6.92
N GLY A 240 -5.78 15.13 -5.77
CA GLY A 240 -5.57 16.56 -5.49
C GLY A 240 -4.45 17.21 -6.31
N GLY A 241 -3.48 16.42 -6.74
CA GLY A 241 -2.31 16.84 -7.52
C GLY A 241 -1.94 15.90 -8.66
N PRO A 242 -0.92 16.24 -9.49
CA PRO A 242 -0.38 15.32 -10.48
C PRO A 242 0.28 14.09 -9.82
N PRO A 243 0.29 12.90 -10.46
CA PRO A 243 -0.39 12.59 -11.71
C PRO A 243 -1.90 12.30 -11.56
N GLY A 244 -2.39 12.02 -10.34
CA GLY A 244 -3.76 11.57 -10.07
C GLY A 244 -4.84 12.52 -10.59
N ARG A 245 -4.56 13.82 -10.62
CA ARG A 245 -5.43 14.86 -11.19
C ARG A 245 -5.88 14.55 -12.62
N TYR A 246 -5.01 13.94 -13.41
CA TYR A 246 -5.22 13.70 -14.84
C TYR A 246 -5.75 12.30 -15.16
N LEU A 247 -5.97 11.47 -14.16
CA LEU A 247 -6.55 10.14 -14.35
C LEU A 247 -7.98 10.22 -14.91
N PRO A 248 -8.39 9.22 -15.69
CA PRO A 248 -9.79 9.10 -16.16
C PRO A 248 -10.76 9.05 -14.98
N PRO A 249 -11.96 9.66 -15.10
CA PRO A 249 -12.96 9.63 -14.04
C PRO A 249 -13.29 8.22 -13.51
N PRO A 250 -13.48 7.19 -14.35
CA PRO A 250 -13.77 5.84 -13.86
C PRO A 250 -12.66 5.29 -12.96
N GLN A 251 -11.40 5.53 -13.29
CA GLN A 251 -10.27 5.09 -12.48
C GLN A 251 -10.22 5.81 -11.12
N LYS A 252 -10.51 7.11 -11.10
CA LYS A 252 -10.59 7.89 -9.84
C LYS A 252 -11.66 7.35 -8.90
N VAL A 253 -12.82 6.96 -9.43
CA VAL A 253 -13.90 6.38 -8.65
C VAL A 253 -13.45 5.03 -8.06
N VAL A 254 -12.89 4.15 -8.88
CA VAL A 254 -12.39 2.84 -8.42
C VAL A 254 -11.32 3.02 -7.34
N GLU A 255 -10.39 3.94 -7.51
CA GLU A 255 -9.33 4.18 -6.52
C GLU A 255 -9.91 4.66 -5.19
N ALA A 256 -10.81 5.63 -5.20
CA ALA A 256 -11.39 6.18 -3.98
C ALA A 256 -12.28 5.17 -3.24
N GLU A 257 -13.15 4.45 -3.96
CA GLU A 257 -13.98 3.38 -3.40
C GLU A 257 -13.11 2.24 -2.85
N SER A 258 -12.01 1.87 -3.54
CA SER A 258 -11.10 0.83 -3.07
C SER A 258 -10.39 1.22 -1.76
N VAL A 259 -9.97 2.48 -1.62
CA VAL A 259 -9.41 2.98 -0.35
C VAL A 259 -10.45 2.91 0.76
N ALA A 260 -11.67 3.39 0.49
CA ALA A 260 -12.76 3.34 1.47
C ALA A 260 -13.09 1.89 1.88
N TYR A 261 -13.07 0.96 0.91
CA TYR A 261 -13.26 -0.46 1.16
C TYR A 261 -12.18 -1.05 2.08
N VAL A 262 -10.91 -0.82 1.77
CA VAL A 262 -9.79 -1.34 2.57
C VAL A 262 -9.83 -0.78 3.99
N VAL A 263 -10.01 0.53 4.13
CA VAL A 263 -10.08 1.17 5.46
C VAL A 263 -11.28 0.68 6.26
N ALA A 264 -12.45 0.59 5.63
CA ALA A 264 -13.66 0.06 6.27
C ALA A 264 -13.46 -1.38 6.75
N SER A 265 -12.90 -2.25 5.89
CA SER A 265 -12.60 -3.65 6.22
C SER A 265 -11.64 -3.78 7.41
N VAL A 266 -10.56 -2.99 7.44
CA VAL A 266 -9.60 -2.99 8.56
C VAL A 266 -10.26 -2.60 9.88
N HIS A 267 -11.28 -1.75 9.83
CA HIS A 267 -12.01 -1.29 11.02
C HIS A 267 -13.27 -2.08 11.32
N GLY A 268 -13.51 -3.20 10.63
CA GLY A 268 -14.68 -4.06 10.87
C GLY A 268 -16.02 -3.44 10.47
N MET A 269 -16.02 -2.41 9.62
CA MET A 269 -17.22 -1.82 9.04
C MET A 269 -17.77 -2.70 7.92
N ALA A 270 -19.09 -2.69 7.69
CA ALA A 270 -19.71 -3.46 6.63
C ALA A 270 -19.29 -2.97 5.23
N THR A 271 -18.87 -3.90 4.37
CA THR A 271 -18.43 -3.64 3.00
C THR A 271 -19.23 -4.40 1.93
N ASP A 272 -20.26 -5.13 2.32
CA ASP A 272 -21.02 -6.03 1.45
C ASP A 272 -21.69 -5.31 0.26
N ALA A 273 -22.08 -4.06 0.44
CA ALA A 273 -22.69 -3.24 -0.60
C ALA A 273 -21.70 -2.69 -1.63
N SER A 274 -20.38 -2.81 -1.40
CA SER A 274 -19.38 -2.31 -2.34
C SER A 274 -19.29 -3.21 -3.57
N THR A 275 -19.40 -2.61 -4.75
CA THR A 275 -19.27 -3.28 -6.04
C THR A 275 -18.24 -2.57 -6.90
N PHE A 276 -17.42 -3.35 -7.61
CA PHE A 276 -16.40 -2.80 -8.47
C PHE A 276 -16.68 -3.14 -9.94
N PRO A 277 -16.46 -2.19 -10.87
CA PRO A 277 -16.55 -2.48 -12.30
C PRO A 277 -15.44 -3.46 -12.72
N SER A 278 -15.60 -4.09 -13.88
CA SER A 278 -14.54 -4.90 -14.47
C SER A 278 -13.27 -4.06 -14.68
N VAL A 279 -12.12 -4.69 -14.50
CA VAL A 279 -10.82 -4.00 -14.64
C VAL A 279 -10.66 -3.41 -16.04
N ALA A 280 -11.12 -4.11 -17.08
CA ALA A 280 -11.11 -3.62 -18.46
C ALA A 280 -11.90 -2.30 -18.63
N GLY A 281 -12.93 -2.06 -17.81
CA GLY A 281 -13.76 -0.85 -17.88
C GLY A 281 -13.05 0.42 -17.43
N TRP A 282 -11.95 0.32 -16.65
CA TRP A 282 -11.23 1.48 -16.12
C TRP A 282 -9.73 1.49 -16.42
N ALA A 283 -9.10 0.32 -16.63
CA ALA A 283 -7.66 0.22 -16.82
C ALA A 283 -7.18 0.50 -18.26
N GLY A 284 -8.06 0.34 -19.25
CA GLY A 284 -7.76 0.63 -20.66
C GLY A 284 -6.72 -0.31 -21.29
N GLU A 285 -6.12 0.14 -22.40
CA GLU A 285 -5.19 -0.67 -23.19
C GLU A 285 -3.87 -1.03 -22.48
N HIS A 286 -3.46 -0.25 -21.50
CA HIS A 286 -2.24 -0.50 -20.69
C HIS A 286 -2.60 -1.04 -19.30
N ALA A 287 -3.45 -2.06 -19.25
CA ALA A 287 -4.05 -2.58 -18.04
C ALA A 287 -3.02 -2.92 -16.94
N ASP A 288 -1.93 -3.65 -17.25
CA ASP A 288 -0.91 -4.00 -16.24
C ASP A 288 -0.32 -2.77 -15.54
N ARG A 289 0.11 -1.77 -16.31
CA ARG A 289 0.68 -0.53 -15.75
C ARG A 289 -0.35 0.27 -14.96
N ALA A 290 -1.59 0.34 -15.45
CA ALA A 290 -2.67 1.04 -14.78
C ALA A 290 -3.04 0.34 -13.47
N ILE A 291 -3.18 -0.99 -13.47
CA ILE A 291 -3.46 -1.81 -12.29
C ILE A 291 -2.35 -1.63 -11.25
N ARG A 292 -1.10 -1.81 -11.63
CA ARG A 292 0.06 -1.64 -10.73
C ARG A 292 0.06 -0.29 -10.05
N ALA A 293 -0.09 0.78 -10.84
CA ALA A 293 -0.11 2.13 -10.32
C ALA A 293 -1.32 2.39 -9.41
N THR A 294 -2.50 1.85 -9.76
CA THR A 294 -3.72 1.94 -8.95
C THR A 294 -3.58 1.19 -7.63
N GLN A 295 -3.10 -0.05 -7.64
CA GLN A 295 -2.83 -0.83 -6.44
C GLN A 295 -1.88 -0.10 -5.48
N ALA A 296 -0.76 0.43 -5.99
CA ALA A 296 0.20 1.18 -5.18
C ALA A 296 -0.40 2.44 -4.54
N ARG A 297 -1.22 3.19 -5.30
CA ARG A 297 -1.91 4.39 -4.78
C ARG A 297 -2.93 4.05 -3.70
N ILE A 298 -3.75 3.01 -3.93
CA ILE A 298 -4.74 2.54 -2.95
C ILE A 298 -4.05 2.13 -1.65
N SER A 299 -3.03 1.27 -1.74
CA SER A 299 -2.26 0.81 -0.57
C SER A 299 -1.70 2.00 0.22
N SER A 300 -1.03 2.94 -0.44
CA SER A 300 -0.45 4.12 0.21
C SER A 300 -1.49 5.04 0.87
N ALA A 301 -2.62 5.28 0.22
CA ALA A 301 -3.68 6.12 0.77
C ALA A 301 -4.40 5.44 1.94
N ALA A 302 -4.70 4.14 1.81
CA ALA A 302 -5.30 3.36 2.89
C ALA A 302 -4.39 3.32 4.12
N GLN A 303 -3.09 3.02 3.95
CA GLN A 303 -2.11 3.07 5.03
C GLN A 303 -2.05 4.45 5.72
N THR A 304 -2.13 5.54 4.94
CA THR A 304 -2.14 6.89 5.49
C THR A 304 -3.34 7.13 6.41
N ILE A 305 -4.53 6.65 6.03
CA ILE A 305 -5.75 6.81 6.82
C ILE A 305 -5.75 5.87 8.03
N ILE A 306 -5.34 4.61 7.83
CA ILE A 306 -5.26 3.62 8.92
C ILE A 306 -4.26 4.07 10.00
N ALA A 307 -3.13 4.66 9.62
CA ALA A 307 -2.10 5.09 10.55
C ALA A 307 -2.53 6.21 11.50
N ILE A 308 -3.50 7.03 11.11
CA ILE A 308 -4.04 8.11 11.96
C ILE A 308 -5.27 7.69 12.76
N SER A 309 -5.88 6.56 12.45
CA SER A 309 -7.06 6.10 13.17
C SER A 309 -6.68 5.77 14.62
N PRO A 310 -7.56 6.08 15.60
CA PRO A 310 -7.34 5.65 16.95
C PRO A 310 -7.22 4.13 16.95
N ALA A 311 -6.03 3.62 17.20
CA ALA A 311 -5.90 2.22 17.49
C ALA A 311 -6.68 2.00 18.79
N GLU A 312 -7.73 1.19 18.79
CA GLU A 312 -8.29 0.65 20.02
C GLU A 312 -7.23 -0.28 20.67
N HIS A 313 -6.22 0.36 21.22
CA HIS A 313 -5.15 -0.29 21.97
C HIS A 313 -5.46 -0.41 23.45
N GLU A 314 -6.68 -0.10 23.83
CA GLU A 314 -7.15 -0.21 25.20
C GLU A 314 -8.23 -1.26 25.29
N THR A 315 -7.91 -2.51 25.29
CA THR A 315 -8.50 -3.53 26.17
C THR A 315 -7.93 -4.90 25.85
N GLY A 316 -7.13 -5.37 26.77
CA GLY A 316 -6.91 -6.78 26.94
C GLY A 316 -5.72 -7.37 26.17
N SER A 317 -4.58 -7.41 26.86
CA SER A 317 -3.54 -8.42 26.70
C SER A 317 -2.99 -8.67 25.29
N LYS A 318 -2.43 -7.65 24.66
CA LYS A 318 -1.43 -7.91 23.63
C LYS A 318 -0.19 -8.48 24.31
N PRO A 319 0.36 -9.62 23.88
CA PRO A 319 1.68 -10.02 24.32
C PRO A 319 2.65 -8.89 23.99
N VAL A 320 3.41 -8.44 24.97
CA VAL A 320 4.37 -7.32 24.84
C VAL A 320 5.31 -7.50 23.62
N GLY A 321 5.61 -8.74 23.23
CA GLY A 321 6.36 -9.06 22.04
C GLY A 321 5.68 -8.75 20.72
N THR A 322 4.34 -8.87 20.64
CA THR A 322 3.57 -8.55 19.41
C THR A 322 3.51 -7.05 19.18
N VAL A 323 3.34 -6.26 20.25
CA VAL A 323 3.32 -4.80 20.19
C VAL A 323 4.69 -4.24 19.80
N LEU A 324 5.76 -4.81 20.35
CA LEU A 324 7.13 -4.37 20.02
C LEU A 324 7.55 -4.81 18.61
N ALA A 325 7.19 -6.01 18.16
CA ALA A 325 7.48 -6.46 16.81
C ALA A 325 6.68 -5.66 15.77
N VAL A 326 5.39 -5.44 15.99
CA VAL A 326 4.53 -4.62 15.13
C VAL A 326 4.93 -3.13 15.19
N ALA A 327 5.29 -2.60 16.36
CA ALA A 327 5.78 -1.24 16.51
C ALA A 327 7.17 -1.05 15.87
N ALA A 328 8.08 -2.01 16.03
CA ALA A 328 9.38 -2.00 15.37
C ALA A 328 9.25 -2.14 13.84
N MET A 329 8.34 -3.00 13.34
CA MET A 329 8.00 -3.09 11.92
C MET A 329 7.35 -1.78 11.44
N ARG A 330 6.41 -1.20 12.19
CA ARG A 330 5.79 0.09 11.83
C ARG A 330 6.81 1.23 11.79
N GLN A 331 7.75 1.28 12.69
CA GLN A 331 8.79 2.33 12.71
C GLN A 331 9.74 2.17 11.51
N VAL A 332 10.12 0.94 11.20
CA VAL A 332 10.89 0.60 10.00
C VAL A 332 10.08 0.87 8.72
N ASP A 333 8.77 0.58 8.69
CA ASP A 333 7.90 0.77 7.54
C ASP A 333 7.41 2.21 7.36
N GLN A 334 7.22 2.99 8.42
CA GLN A 334 6.90 4.43 8.30
C GLN A 334 8.06 5.21 7.67
N GLU A 335 9.28 4.92 8.10
CA GLU A 335 10.49 5.44 7.45
C GLU A 335 10.59 4.94 6.00
N ASN A 336 10.16 3.68 5.74
CA ASN A 336 10.15 3.02 4.43
C ASN A 336 9.10 3.57 3.49
N THR A 337 7.88 3.77 3.96
CA THR A 337 6.73 4.19 3.13
C THR A 337 6.94 5.61 2.62
N SER A 338 7.44 6.51 3.46
CA SER A 338 7.74 7.89 3.05
C SER A 338 8.85 7.92 1.99
N HIS A 339 9.88 7.11 2.15
CA HIS A 339 11.00 7.07 1.20
C HIS A 339 10.66 6.31 -0.10
N LEU A 340 9.89 5.23 -0.02
CA LEU A 340 9.40 4.51 -1.20
C LEU A 340 8.40 5.33 -2.02
N ALA A 341 7.56 6.14 -1.37
CA ALA A 341 6.68 7.09 -2.07
C ALA A 341 7.50 8.17 -2.81
N GLU A 342 8.55 8.69 -2.17
CA GLU A 342 9.44 9.67 -2.78
C GLU A 342 10.25 9.07 -3.95
N LEU A 343 10.74 7.83 -3.81
CA LEU A 343 11.48 7.14 -4.87
C LEU A 343 10.57 6.71 -6.02
N ARG A 344 9.37 6.21 -5.74
CA ARG A 344 8.36 5.90 -6.76
C ARG A 344 7.95 7.15 -7.54
N SER A 345 7.82 8.29 -6.86
CA SER A 345 7.60 9.59 -7.51
C SER A 345 8.78 9.98 -8.42
N ARG A 346 10.01 9.82 -7.95
CA ARG A 346 11.23 10.12 -8.73
C ARG A 346 11.43 9.16 -9.91
N MET A 347 11.12 7.87 -9.74
CA MET A 347 11.17 6.88 -10.84
C MET A 347 10.07 7.12 -11.87
N ALA A 348 8.87 7.53 -11.45
CA ALA A 348 7.81 7.94 -12.37
C ALA A 348 8.22 9.17 -13.19
N HIS A 349 8.83 10.17 -12.57
CA HIS A 349 9.37 11.34 -13.29
C HIS A 349 10.53 10.99 -14.22
N ALA A 350 11.45 10.12 -13.80
CA ALA A 350 12.58 9.71 -14.65
C ALA A 350 12.14 8.89 -15.88
N SER A 351 11.03 8.14 -15.78
CA SER A 351 10.47 7.42 -16.94
C SER A 351 9.64 8.31 -17.85
N GLU A 352 9.13 9.45 -17.38
CA GLU A 352 8.46 10.46 -18.21
C GLU A 352 9.47 11.33 -18.98
N GLU A 353 10.64 11.60 -18.40
CA GLU A 353 11.73 12.35 -19.09
C GLU A 353 12.47 11.50 -20.13
N ALA A 354 12.38 10.16 -20.04
CA ALA A 354 13.10 9.26 -20.95
C ALA A 354 12.39 8.94 -22.28
N VAL A 355 11.21 9.53 -22.55
CA VAL A 355 10.53 9.39 -23.86
C VAL A 355 10.92 10.57 -24.74
N PRO A 356 11.85 10.41 -25.70
CA PRO A 356 12.08 11.43 -26.70
C PRO A 356 10.82 11.51 -27.57
N VAL A 357 10.20 12.67 -27.60
CA VAL A 357 9.19 13.01 -28.61
C VAL A 357 9.90 13.03 -29.95
N ALA A 358 9.78 11.96 -30.72
CA ALA A 358 10.16 11.95 -32.11
C ALA A 358 9.19 12.89 -32.84
N THR A 359 9.66 14.10 -33.14
CA THR A 359 9.01 15.01 -34.07
C THR A 359 9.07 14.37 -35.46
N TYR A 360 7.93 13.81 -35.88
CA TYR A 360 7.76 13.37 -37.25
C TYR A 360 7.59 14.63 -38.12
N ALA A 361 8.67 15.00 -38.84
CA ALA A 361 8.59 15.93 -39.93
C ALA A 361 7.97 15.22 -41.14
N GLY A 362 6.71 15.55 -41.45
CA GLY A 362 6.04 15.08 -42.65
C GLY A 362 6.72 15.64 -43.92
N PRO A 363 6.64 14.92 -45.08
CA PRO A 363 7.25 15.39 -46.30
C PRO A 363 6.51 16.60 -46.84
N GLU A 364 7.26 17.65 -47.20
CA GLU A 364 6.78 18.73 -48.04
C GLU A 364 6.35 18.17 -49.40
N VAL A 365 5.11 18.45 -49.79
CA VAL A 365 4.60 18.18 -51.13
C VAL A 365 4.89 19.39 -51.97
N ALA A 366 5.70 19.17 -52.99
CA ALA A 366 5.93 20.13 -54.08
C ALA A 366 4.71 20.21 -55.03
#